data_d929d35d8a80cf64f71a42c8f38aad68
#
_entry.id   d929d35d8a80cf64f71a42c8f38aad68
#
_cell.length_a   1.000
_cell.length_b   1.000
_cell.length_c   1.000
_cell.angle_alpha   90.00
_cell.angle_beta   90.00
_cell.angle_gamma   90.00
#
_symmetry.space_group_name_H-M   'P 1'
#
loop_
_entity.id
_entity.type
_entity.pdbx_description
1 polymer ?
#
loop_
_entity_poly.entity_id
_entity_poly.type
_entity_poly.pdbx_seq_one_letter_code
_entity_poly.pdbx_strand_id
1 'polypeptide(L)'
;MTDTKALHGATLTLDSHIDIPWPNGADPFTETDRHVDLPKMRAGGLDAGCFVAFVPQGPRTAEDASQATARALAMLETIGAMGTARNGITARICPTAADVMRARAEGALAVIPAVENGHAIGQDLALLERFRAMGVAYITVTHNGHNWLADSANPRRDLGDAATLHGGLSALGREAVAEMNRLGILVDVSHVSRQAMLQAVAESRVPVVATHSCATALCDHPRNLDDFQLDTLRDTGGLVQITAMPPFLRARGRSDTVGVGEFVDHVDYVVQRIGITHCGISSDFDGGGAIVGWRHAGESGNITAELVRRGYDASEIEALWGGNFLRLMRIAEQHAANGNALPFRKEAVLF
;
A
#
# COMPACT_ATOMS: atom_id res chain seq x y z
N MET A 1 15.15 -30.30 0.37
CA MET A 1 14.04 -29.42 0.83
C MET A 1 14.63 -28.06 1.13
N THR A 2 14.07 -27.01 0.58
CA THR A 2 14.49 -25.63 0.84
C THR A 2 14.27 -25.32 2.31
N ASP A 3 15.29 -24.82 3.00
CA ASP A 3 15.13 -24.30 4.36
C ASP A 3 14.36 -22.98 4.28
N THR A 4 13.04 -23.06 4.48
CA THR A 4 12.12 -21.94 4.37
C THR A 4 12.45 -20.81 5.34
N LYS A 5 12.94 -21.15 6.54
CA LYS A 5 13.32 -20.14 7.54
C LYS A 5 14.57 -19.37 7.12
N ALA A 6 15.57 -20.09 6.60
CA ALA A 6 16.77 -19.46 6.06
C ALA A 6 16.45 -18.60 4.83
N LEU A 7 15.58 -19.08 3.94
CA LEU A 7 15.14 -18.32 2.78
C LEU A 7 14.41 -17.03 3.20
N HIS A 8 13.44 -17.13 4.13
CA HIS A 8 12.70 -15.96 4.62
C HIS A 8 13.64 -14.93 5.23
N GLY A 9 14.59 -15.34 6.07
CA GLY A 9 15.59 -14.43 6.66
C GLY A 9 16.57 -13.82 5.65
N ALA A 10 16.79 -14.46 4.49
CA ALA A 10 17.62 -13.93 3.41
C ALA A 10 16.85 -12.96 2.50
N THR A 11 15.52 -13.11 2.40
CA THR A 11 14.63 -12.28 1.57
C THR A 11 14.40 -10.92 2.24
N LEU A 12 14.42 -9.82 1.45
CA LEU A 12 13.88 -8.54 1.93
C LEU A 12 12.35 -8.65 1.98
N THR A 13 11.80 -8.63 3.17
CA THR A 13 10.36 -8.68 3.40
C THR A 13 9.79 -7.28 3.65
N LEU A 14 8.74 -6.93 2.92
CA LEU A 14 8.08 -5.63 3.02
C LEU A 14 6.57 -5.81 2.98
N ASP A 15 5.88 -5.23 3.95
CA ASP A 15 4.43 -5.09 3.97
C ASP A 15 4.04 -3.69 3.51
N SER A 16 3.24 -3.59 2.47
CA SER A 16 2.94 -2.30 1.86
C SER A 16 1.82 -1.51 2.52
N HIS A 17 1.13 -2.09 3.51
CA HIS A 17 0.03 -1.37 4.17
C HIS A 17 -0.21 -1.86 5.59
N ILE A 18 0.10 -1.00 6.57
CA ILE A 18 -0.06 -1.25 8.00
C ILE A 18 -0.62 0.01 8.64
N ASP A 19 -1.79 -0.09 9.28
CA ASP A 19 -2.35 1.05 10.02
C ASP A 19 -1.62 1.30 11.33
N ILE A 20 -1.32 2.56 11.62
CA ILE A 20 -0.72 2.94 12.89
C ILE A 20 -1.79 3.25 13.96
N PRO A 21 -1.46 3.11 15.26
CA PRO A 21 -2.29 3.68 16.31
C PRO A 21 -2.31 5.20 16.21
N TRP A 22 -3.36 5.80 16.77
CA TRP A 22 -3.41 7.25 16.98
C TRP A 22 -2.20 7.76 17.77
N PRO A 23 -1.83 9.04 17.62
CA PRO A 23 -0.94 9.72 18.55
C PRO A 23 -1.36 9.44 20.00
N ASN A 24 -0.39 9.05 20.84
CA ASN A 24 -0.59 8.55 22.20
C ASN A 24 -1.27 7.15 22.32
N GLY A 25 -1.28 6.38 21.24
CA GLY A 25 -1.63 4.96 21.26
C GLY A 25 -0.54 4.07 21.86
N ALA A 26 -0.64 2.76 21.61
CA ALA A 26 0.34 1.78 22.09
C ALA A 26 1.75 2.09 21.55
N ASP A 27 2.76 1.92 22.43
CA ASP A 27 4.17 2.12 22.06
C ASP A 27 4.64 1.04 21.08
N PRO A 28 5.05 1.38 19.85
CA PRO A 28 5.46 0.40 18.85
C PRO A 28 6.75 -0.36 19.21
N PHE A 29 7.53 0.09 20.19
CA PHE A 29 8.75 -0.57 20.65
C PHE A 29 8.53 -1.60 21.77
N THR A 30 7.30 -1.87 22.14
CA THR A 30 6.91 -2.89 23.11
C THR A 30 5.93 -3.88 22.48
N GLU A 31 5.83 -5.09 23.03
CA GLU A 31 4.77 -6.01 22.63
C GLU A 31 3.40 -5.45 23.01
N THR A 32 2.45 -5.52 22.10
CA THR A 32 1.10 -4.96 22.22
C THR A 32 0.07 -5.98 21.76
N ASP A 33 -1.22 -5.68 21.94
CA ASP A 33 -2.31 -6.47 21.37
C ASP A 33 -2.57 -6.17 19.88
N ARG A 34 -1.81 -5.22 19.28
CA ARG A 34 -1.91 -4.89 17.86
C ARG A 34 -1.34 -6.02 17.00
N HIS A 35 -1.76 -6.06 15.75
CA HIS A 35 -1.19 -6.99 14.76
C HIS A 35 0.27 -6.66 14.44
N VAL A 36 0.64 -5.37 14.50
CA VAL A 36 2.01 -4.93 14.25
C VAL A 36 2.54 -4.09 15.42
N ASP A 37 3.69 -4.49 15.90
CA ASP A 37 4.66 -3.73 16.67
C ASP A 37 6.07 -4.16 16.23
N LEU A 38 7.08 -3.38 16.54
CA LEU A 38 8.46 -3.64 16.09
C LEU A 38 9.05 -4.95 16.66
N PRO A 39 8.75 -5.37 17.91
CA PRO A 39 9.09 -6.72 18.39
C PRO A 39 8.52 -7.84 17.53
N LYS A 40 7.24 -7.77 17.12
CA LYS A 40 6.61 -8.77 16.23
C LYS A 40 7.22 -8.77 14.84
N MET A 41 7.48 -7.58 14.25
CA MET A 41 8.17 -7.49 12.96
C MET A 41 9.51 -8.21 13.02
N ARG A 42 10.33 -7.94 14.03
CA ARG A 42 11.62 -8.58 14.21
C ARG A 42 11.53 -10.09 14.43
N ALA A 43 10.57 -10.53 15.25
CA ALA A 43 10.33 -11.96 15.50
C ALA A 43 9.86 -12.71 14.26
N GLY A 44 9.03 -12.08 13.43
CA GLY A 44 8.49 -12.62 12.20
C GLY A 44 9.38 -12.46 10.97
N GLY A 45 10.53 -11.78 11.11
CA GLY A 45 11.42 -11.51 9.98
C GLY A 45 10.79 -10.57 8.93
N LEU A 46 9.97 -9.59 9.37
CA LEU A 46 9.44 -8.53 8.52
C LEU A 46 10.37 -7.32 8.60
N ASP A 47 11.15 -7.09 7.55
CA ASP A 47 12.22 -6.06 7.52
C ASP A 47 11.68 -4.64 7.37
N ALA A 48 10.60 -4.48 6.59
CA ALA A 48 10.05 -3.19 6.23
C ALA A 48 8.52 -3.17 6.30
N GLY A 49 7.94 -2.02 6.61
CA GLY A 49 6.51 -1.78 6.54
C GLY A 49 6.19 -0.37 6.07
N CYS A 50 5.16 -0.22 5.23
CA CYS A 50 4.54 1.06 4.96
C CYS A 50 3.54 1.35 6.07
N PHE A 51 3.87 2.32 6.91
CA PHE A 51 3.06 2.74 8.04
C PHE A 51 2.17 3.89 7.61
N VAL A 52 0.88 3.72 7.79
CA VAL A 52 -0.14 4.53 7.14
C VAL A 52 -0.77 5.52 8.09
N ALA A 53 -0.76 6.78 7.72
CA ALA A 53 -1.58 7.81 8.33
C ALA A 53 -2.99 7.76 7.71
N PHE A 54 -3.86 6.93 8.29
CA PHE A 54 -5.23 6.78 7.85
C PHE A 54 -6.11 7.96 8.23
N VAL A 55 -6.85 8.48 7.24
CA VAL A 55 -7.83 9.55 7.43
C VAL A 55 -9.21 9.04 7.00
N PRO A 56 -10.17 8.91 7.94
CA PRO A 56 -11.54 8.52 7.59
C PRO A 56 -12.17 9.57 6.68
N GLN A 57 -13.03 9.11 5.75
CA GLN A 57 -13.81 10.02 4.94
C GLN A 57 -14.90 10.67 5.76
N GLY A 58 -14.88 11.99 5.81
CA GLY A 58 -15.93 12.84 6.35
C GLY A 58 -16.70 13.60 5.26
N PRO A 59 -17.55 14.56 5.65
CA PRO A 59 -18.22 15.47 4.72
C PRO A 59 -17.18 16.28 3.93
N ARG A 60 -17.51 16.63 2.68
CA ARG A 60 -16.65 17.48 1.84
C ARG A 60 -16.83 18.96 2.17
N THR A 61 -16.47 19.36 3.39
CA THR A 61 -16.48 20.76 3.88
C THR A 61 -15.05 21.22 4.17
N ALA A 62 -14.85 22.54 4.19
CA ALA A 62 -13.53 23.11 4.51
C ALA A 62 -13.10 22.81 5.96
N GLU A 63 -14.05 22.76 6.89
CA GLU A 63 -13.78 22.42 8.29
C GLU A 63 -13.32 20.96 8.43
N ASP A 64 -14.05 20.03 7.80
CA ASP A 64 -13.69 18.61 7.84
C ASP A 64 -12.35 18.35 7.15
N ALA A 65 -12.08 18.99 6.01
CA ALA A 65 -10.78 18.93 5.34
C ALA A 65 -9.64 19.42 6.26
N SER A 66 -9.85 20.51 7.00
CA SER A 66 -8.85 21.00 7.96
C SER A 66 -8.58 19.99 9.09
N GLN A 67 -9.63 19.36 9.62
CA GLN A 67 -9.50 18.30 10.64
C GLN A 67 -8.80 17.05 10.08
N ALA A 68 -9.14 16.66 8.84
CA ALA A 68 -8.50 15.56 8.13
C ALA A 68 -6.99 15.81 7.92
N THR A 69 -6.61 17.03 7.52
CA THR A 69 -5.20 17.43 7.38
C THR A 69 -4.48 17.40 8.72
N ALA A 70 -5.07 17.96 9.77
CA ALA A 70 -4.47 17.96 11.11
C ALA A 70 -4.25 16.52 11.62
N ARG A 71 -5.22 15.63 11.36
CA ARG A 71 -5.10 14.22 11.69
C ARG A 71 -3.93 13.57 10.96
N ALA A 72 -3.85 13.73 9.63
CA ALA A 72 -2.78 13.13 8.83
C ALA A 72 -1.40 13.58 9.32
N LEU A 73 -1.24 14.87 9.60
CA LEU A 73 0.01 15.44 10.10
C LEU A 73 0.41 14.85 11.46
N ALA A 74 -0.53 14.77 12.41
CA ALA A 74 -0.26 14.19 13.73
C ALA A 74 0.12 12.70 13.65
N MET A 75 -0.50 11.94 12.74
CA MET A 75 -0.14 10.54 12.51
C MET A 75 1.22 10.41 11.84
N LEU A 76 1.55 11.26 10.86
CA LEU A 76 2.88 11.28 10.23
C LEU A 76 3.99 11.67 11.24
N GLU A 77 3.74 12.57 12.17
CA GLU A 77 4.65 12.87 13.27
C GLU A 77 4.87 11.63 14.16
N THR A 78 3.81 10.87 14.44
CA THR A 78 3.89 9.61 15.20
C THR A 78 4.71 8.56 14.45
N ILE A 79 4.52 8.41 13.13
CA ILE A 79 5.35 7.53 12.28
C ILE A 79 6.81 8.01 12.31
N GLY A 80 7.04 9.31 12.16
CA GLY A 80 8.39 9.90 12.20
C GLY A 80 9.13 9.61 13.51
N ALA A 81 8.42 9.60 14.63
CA ALA A 81 8.99 9.28 15.95
C ALA A 81 9.43 7.81 16.10
N MET A 82 9.01 6.90 15.21
CA MET A 82 9.48 5.52 15.18
C MET A 82 10.94 5.42 14.70
N GLY A 83 11.48 6.45 14.04
CA GLY A 83 12.85 6.46 13.50
C GLY A 83 13.94 6.59 14.59
N THR A 84 14.00 5.64 15.51
CA THR A 84 14.92 5.67 16.65
C THR A 84 15.40 4.27 17.03
N ALA A 85 16.28 4.19 18.04
CA ALA A 85 16.73 2.94 18.64
C ALA A 85 16.26 2.88 20.10
N ARG A 86 15.48 1.87 20.46
CA ARG A 86 14.94 1.68 21.80
C ARG A 86 14.63 0.21 22.06
N ASN A 87 14.77 -0.24 23.31
CA ASN A 87 14.51 -1.63 23.73
C ASN A 87 15.26 -2.69 22.89
N GLY A 88 16.48 -2.37 22.44
CA GLY A 88 17.29 -3.27 21.61
C GLY A 88 16.80 -3.42 20.16
N ILE A 89 15.84 -2.60 19.72
CA ILE A 89 15.34 -2.53 18.35
C ILE A 89 15.74 -1.19 17.76
N THR A 90 16.32 -1.21 16.56
CA THR A 90 16.58 -0.01 15.76
C THR A 90 15.57 0.05 14.63
N ALA A 91 14.92 1.19 14.45
CA ALA A 91 14.08 1.47 13.30
C ALA A 91 14.56 2.75 12.60
N ARG A 92 14.36 2.84 11.28
CA ARG A 92 14.75 3.98 10.44
C ARG A 92 13.58 4.44 9.61
N ILE A 93 13.37 5.74 9.52
CA ILE A 93 12.43 6.30 8.52
C ILE A 93 13.10 6.20 7.15
N CYS A 94 12.40 5.55 6.23
CA CYS A 94 12.91 5.17 4.92
C CYS A 94 12.06 5.77 3.79
N PRO A 95 12.22 7.06 3.46
CA PRO A 95 11.44 7.72 2.42
C PRO A 95 11.83 7.30 0.99
N THR A 96 12.94 6.55 0.84
CA THR A 96 13.44 6.07 -0.46
C THR A 96 13.74 4.57 -0.43
N ALA A 97 13.74 3.96 -1.62
CA ALA A 97 14.14 2.55 -1.77
C ALA A 97 15.58 2.30 -1.31
N ALA A 98 16.48 3.27 -1.48
CA ALA A 98 17.86 3.18 -1.01
C ALA A 98 17.95 3.18 0.53
N ASP A 99 17.08 3.93 1.20
CA ASP A 99 17.02 3.96 2.67
C ASP A 99 16.54 2.61 3.22
N VAL A 100 15.55 1.97 2.58
CA VAL A 100 15.09 0.62 2.96
C VAL A 100 16.23 -0.39 2.88
N MET A 101 16.97 -0.39 1.77
CA MET A 101 18.11 -1.29 1.59
C MET A 101 19.23 -1.03 2.61
N ARG A 102 19.47 0.23 2.95
CA ARG A 102 20.45 0.62 3.97
C ARG A 102 20.00 0.18 5.36
N ALA A 103 18.76 0.42 5.74
CA ALA A 103 18.20 -0.01 7.02
C ALA A 103 18.36 -1.52 7.20
N ARG A 104 18.03 -2.32 6.18
CA ARG A 104 18.23 -3.77 6.20
C ARG A 104 19.69 -4.14 6.38
N ALA A 105 20.62 -3.52 5.64
CA ALA A 105 22.05 -3.79 5.77
C ALA A 105 22.61 -3.46 7.17
N GLU A 106 21.99 -2.50 7.87
CA GLU A 106 22.29 -2.13 9.26
C GLU A 106 21.59 -3.04 10.30
N GLY A 107 20.74 -3.96 9.88
CA GLY A 107 19.90 -4.77 10.77
C GLY A 107 18.80 -3.96 11.47
N ALA A 108 18.39 -2.82 10.89
CA ALA A 108 17.32 -1.98 11.37
C ALA A 108 16.02 -2.28 10.62
N LEU A 109 14.88 -2.10 11.29
CA LEU A 109 13.57 -2.16 10.67
C LEU A 109 13.31 -0.89 9.86
N ALA A 110 12.81 -1.03 8.64
CA ALA A 110 12.49 0.09 7.77
C ALA A 110 11.03 0.52 7.97
N VAL A 111 10.84 1.79 8.34
CA VAL A 111 9.54 2.46 8.49
C VAL A 111 9.34 3.38 7.29
N ILE A 112 8.39 3.05 6.44
CA ILE A 112 8.06 3.83 5.23
C ILE A 112 6.77 4.59 5.51
N PRO A 113 6.78 5.94 5.64
CA PRO A 113 5.56 6.71 5.86
C PRO A 113 4.66 6.69 4.62
N ALA A 114 3.34 6.61 4.85
CA ALA A 114 2.34 6.71 3.81
C ALA A 114 1.09 7.43 4.32
N VAL A 115 0.20 7.84 3.42
CA VAL A 115 -1.10 8.45 3.77
C VAL A 115 -2.20 7.68 3.07
N GLU A 116 -3.23 7.30 3.81
CA GLU A 116 -4.42 6.72 3.24
C GLU A 116 -5.60 7.69 3.29
N ASN A 117 -6.18 7.91 2.11
CA ASN A 117 -7.22 8.83 1.75
C ASN A 117 -6.72 10.27 1.45
N GLY A 118 -6.72 10.61 0.17
CA GLY A 118 -6.44 11.96 -0.31
C GLY A 118 -7.37 13.06 0.23
N HIS A 119 -8.41 12.70 0.99
CA HIS A 119 -9.18 13.63 1.80
C HIS A 119 -8.31 14.45 2.75
N ALA A 120 -7.14 13.90 3.13
CA ALA A 120 -6.14 14.56 3.97
C ALA A 120 -5.58 15.87 3.39
N ILE A 121 -5.63 16.07 2.07
CA ILE A 121 -5.20 17.33 1.44
C ILE A 121 -6.36 18.28 1.15
N GLY A 122 -7.61 17.85 1.35
CA GLY A 122 -8.78 18.65 0.96
C GLY A 122 -8.66 19.11 -0.49
N GLN A 123 -8.50 20.42 -0.68
CA GLN A 123 -8.29 21.03 -1.99
C GLN A 123 -6.91 21.74 -2.12
N ASP A 124 -6.03 21.56 -1.13
CA ASP A 124 -4.72 22.21 -1.09
C ASP A 124 -3.60 21.27 -1.53
N LEU A 125 -3.20 21.34 -2.79
CA LEU A 125 -2.12 20.54 -3.36
C LEU A 125 -0.75 20.83 -2.73
N ALA A 126 -0.53 22.00 -2.09
CA ALA A 126 0.74 22.31 -1.44
C ALA A 126 1.02 21.37 -0.25
N LEU A 127 -0.02 20.76 0.33
CA LEU A 127 0.14 19.73 1.37
C LEU A 127 0.90 18.48 0.89
N LEU A 128 0.88 18.19 -0.40
CA LEU A 128 1.66 17.07 -0.97
C LEU A 128 3.17 17.29 -0.78
N GLU A 129 3.67 18.52 -0.95
CA GLU A 129 5.09 18.85 -0.67
C GLU A 129 5.40 18.65 0.82
N ARG A 130 4.50 19.08 1.71
CA ARG A 130 4.66 18.88 3.14
C ARG A 130 4.69 17.40 3.52
N PHE A 131 3.80 16.59 2.96
CA PHE A 131 3.78 15.14 3.19
C PHE A 131 5.07 14.49 2.65
N ARG A 132 5.54 14.89 1.45
CA ARG A 132 6.81 14.38 0.91
C ARG A 132 7.98 14.75 1.82
N ALA A 133 8.03 15.96 2.34
CA ALA A 133 9.06 16.39 3.30
C ALA A 133 9.04 15.57 4.61
N MET A 134 7.88 15.02 5.00
CA MET A 134 7.74 14.08 6.12
C MET A 134 8.04 12.61 5.74
N GLY A 135 8.50 12.37 4.51
CA GLY A 135 8.95 11.06 4.04
C GLY A 135 7.88 10.20 3.38
N VAL A 136 6.69 10.73 3.11
CA VAL A 136 5.59 9.98 2.49
C VAL A 136 6.00 9.40 1.14
N ALA A 137 5.90 8.07 1.00
CA ALA A 137 6.24 7.33 -0.19
C ALA A 137 5.04 7.12 -1.14
N TYR A 138 3.84 6.99 -0.61
CA TYR A 138 2.60 6.92 -1.41
C TYR A 138 1.42 7.58 -0.72
N ILE A 139 0.41 7.92 -1.52
CA ILE A 139 -0.88 8.40 -1.04
C ILE A 139 -1.99 7.62 -1.74
N THR A 140 -2.89 7.00 -0.95
CA THR A 140 -4.11 6.38 -1.47
C THR A 140 -5.11 7.48 -1.83
N VAL A 141 -5.54 7.53 -3.08
CA VAL A 141 -6.32 8.68 -3.61
C VAL A 141 -7.68 8.83 -2.91
N THR A 142 -8.35 7.71 -2.57
CA THR A 142 -9.58 7.70 -1.77
C THR A 142 -9.51 6.64 -0.69
N HIS A 143 -10.44 6.69 0.28
CA HIS A 143 -10.85 5.53 1.08
C HIS A 143 -12.31 5.17 0.73
N ASN A 144 -13.08 4.61 1.64
CA ASN A 144 -14.52 4.42 1.46
C ASN A 144 -15.21 5.79 1.51
N GLY A 145 -15.98 6.12 0.46
CA GLY A 145 -16.58 7.42 0.20
C GLY A 145 -15.82 8.26 -0.82
N HIS A 146 -16.58 9.02 -1.63
CA HIS A 146 -15.99 9.96 -2.57
C HIS A 146 -15.33 11.13 -1.83
N ASN A 147 -14.19 11.60 -2.33
CA ASN A 147 -13.54 12.80 -1.81
C ASN A 147 -13.40 13.90 -2.88
N TRP A 148 -12.57 14.90 -2.64
CA TRP A 148 -12.32 15.99 -3.59
C TRP A 148 -11.58 15.55 -4.84
N LEU A 149 -10.83 14.43 -4.77
CA LEU A 149 -9.94 13.97 -5.84
C LEU A 149 -10.60 12.95 -6.76
N ALA A 150 -11.41 12.02 -6.21
CA ALA A 150 -11.90 10.88 -6.98
C ALA A 150 -13.14 10.21 -6.40
N ASP A 151 -13.75 9.38 -7.25
CA ASP A 151 -14.78 8.44 -6.85
C ASP A 151 -14.16 7.20 -6.20
N SER A 152 -14.73 6.79 -5.07
CA SER A 152 -14.40 5.54 -4.37
C SER A 152 -15.15 4.35 -4.96
N ALA A 153 -14.56 3.15 -4.84
CA ALA A 153 -15.23 1.88 -5.11
C ALA A 153 -16.42 1.61 -4.16
N ASN A 154 -16.37 2.20 -2.96
CA ASN A 154 -17.41 2.08 -1.93
C ASN A 154 -17.98 3.46 -1.56
N PRO A 155 -18.99 3.97 -2.29
CA PRO A 155 -19.66 5.22 -1.95
C PRO A 155 -20.29 5.18 -0.55
N ARG A 156 -20.19 6.27 0.20
CA ARG A 156 -20.73 6.45 1.55
C ARG A 156 -22.10 7.13 1.49
N ARG A 157 -23.16 6.34 1.43
CA ARG A 157 -24.54 6.87 1.36
C ARG A 157 -24.93 7.69 2.58
N ASP A 158 -24.37 7.39 3.73
CA ASP A 158 -24.53 8.13 4.97
C ASP A 158 -23.88 9.53 4.92
N LEU A 159 -22.91 9.75 4.00
CA LEU A 159 -22.34 11.07 3.69
C LEU A 159 -23.01 11.72 2.46
N GLY A 160 -24.09 11.12 1.94
CA GLY A 160 -24.83 11.64 0.79
C GLY A 160 -24.19 11.29 -0.56
N ASP A 161 -23.29 10.32 -0.62
CA ASP A 161 -22.68 9.91 -1.89
C ASP A 161 -23.71 9.27 -2.84
N ALA A 162 -23.71 9.75 -4.08
CA ALA A 162 -24.34 9.05 -5.21
C ALA A 162 -23.47 7.85 -5.62
N ALA A 163 -23.89 7.11 -6.65
CA ALA A 163 -23.08 6.02 -7.19
C ALA A 163 -21.74 6.53 -7.78
N THR A 164 -21.74 7.75 -8.30
CA THR A 164 -20.56 8.47 -8.80
C THR A 164 -20.75 9.97 -8.55
N LEU A 165 -19.65 10.66 -8.29
CA LEU A 165 -19.62 12.11 -8.08
C LEU A 165 -18.87 12.81 -9.22
N HIS A 166 -17.74 12.23 -9.66
CA HIS A 166 -16.83 12.85 -10.62
C HIS A 166 -16.74 12.09 -11.96
N GLY A 167 -17.31 10.88 -12.02
CA GLY A 167 -17.10 9.97 -13.15
C GLY A 167 -15.67 9.43 -13.20
N GLY A 168 -15.06 9.25 -12.04
CA GLY A 168 -13.68 8.81 -11.86
C GLY A 168 -12.83 9.82 -11.10
N LEU A 169 -11.74 10.35 -11.70
CA LEU A 169 -10.96 11.46 -11.15
C LEU A 169 -11.66 12.81 -11.40
N SER A 170 -11.67 13.67 -10.40
CA SER A 170 -12.01 15.09 -10.59
C SER A 170 -10.89 15.84 -11.34
N ALA A 171 -11.11 17.10 -11.71
CA ALA A 171 -10.05 17.96 -12.23
C ALA A 171 -8.91 18.10 -11.22
N LEU A 172 -9.23 18.35 -9.94
CA LEU A 172 -8.24 18.43 -8.86
C LEU A 172 -7.51 17.08 -8.66
N GLY A 173 -8.21 15.95 -8.83
CA GLY A 173 -7.59 14.62 -8.75
C GLY A 173 -6.52 14.40 -9.82
N ARG A 174 -6.73 14.90 -11.04
CA ARG A 174 -5.72 14.85 -12.12
C ARG A 174 -4.50 15.71 -11.78
N GLU A 175 -4.72 16.91 -11.26
CA GLU A 175 -3.66 17.78 -10.79
C GLU A 175 -2.89 17.14 -9.61
N ALA A 176 -3.58 16.50 -8.68
CA ALA A 176 -2.96 15.77 -7.56
C ALA A 176 -2.09 14.60 -8.06
N VAL A 177 -2.53 13.82 -9.06
CA VAL A 177 -1.73 12.75 -9.67
C VAL A 177 -0.46 13.33 -10.31
N ALA A 178 -0.57 14.44 -11.05
CA ALA A 178 0.58 15.10 -11.66
C ALA A 178 1.57 15.61 -10.60
N GLU A 179 1.06 16.21 -9.53
CA GLU A 179 1.89 16.73 -8.43
C GLU A 179 2.56 15.61 -7.62
N MET A 180 1.86 14.51 -7.35
CA MET A 180 2.45 13.33 -6.72
C MET A 180 3.62 12.79 -7.56
N ASN A 181 3.46 12.71 -8.88
CA ASN A 181 4.54 12.30 -9.78
C ASN A 181 5.73 13.28 -9.72
N ARG A 182 5.46 14.60 -9.71
CA ARG A 182 6.50 15.63 -9.59
C ARG A 182 7.33 15.47 -8.32
N LEU A 183 6.68 15.08 -7.23
CA LEU A 183 7.29 14.92 -5.91
C LEU A 183 7.91 13.54 -5.68
N GLY A 184 7.71 12.58 -6.59
CA GLY A 184 8.15 11.20 -6.40
C GLY A 184 7.33 10.44 -5.36
N ILE A 185 6.05 10.83 -5.19
CA ILE A 185 5.07 10.11 -4.38
C ILE A 185 4.32 9.13 -5.30
N LEU A 186 4.25 7.85 -4.93
CA LEU A 186 3.47 6.87 -5.68
C LEU A 186 1.97 7.14 -5.53
N VAL A 187 1.25 7.00 -6.64
CA VAL A 187 -0.21 7.07 -6.67
C VAL A 187 -0.76 5.70 -6.31
N ASP A 188 -1.38 5.58 -5.13
CA ASP A 188 -2.06 4.36 -4.72
C ASP A 188 -3.52 4.40 -5.16
N VAL A 189 -3.88 3.41 -5.97
CA VAL A 189 -5.23 3.26 -6.55
C VAL A 189 -6.08 2.23 -5.81
N SER A 190 -5.66 1.78 -4.63
CA SER A 190 -6.55 1.06 -3.72
C SER A 190 -7.76 1.94 -3.37
N HIS A 191 -8.92 1.36 -3.10
CA HIS A 191 -10.16 2.05 -2.78
C HIS A 191 -10.83 2.88 -3.88
N VAL A 192 -10.13 3.31 -4.92
CA VAL A 192 -10.73 4.13 -5.97
C VAL A 192 -11.72 3.32 -6.83
N SER A 193 -12.71 3.99 -7.40
CA SER A 193 -13.58 3.35 -8.37
C SER A 193 -12.78 2.83 -9.58
N ARG A 194 -13.35 1.82 -10.26
CA ARG A 194 -12.73 1.28 -11.49
C ARG A 194 -12.36 2.39 -12.47
N GLN A 195 -13.28 3.33 -12.72
CA GLN A 195 -13.03 4.44 -13.64
C GLN A 195 -11.94 5.38 -13.16
N ALA A 196 -11.89 5.67 -11.86
CA ALA A 196 -10.83 6.52 -11.27
C ALA A 196 -9.45 5.85 -11.39
N MET A 197 -9.35 4.54 -11.19
CA MET A 197 -8.10 3.79 -11.39
C MET A 197 -7.61 3.91 -12.84
N LEU A 198 -8.47 3.64 -13.82
CA LEU A 198 -8.10 3.70 -15.24
C LEU A 198 -7.65 5.12 -15.65
N GLN A 199 -8.33 6.14 -15.13
CA GLN A 199 -7.94 7.52 -15.36
C GLN A 199 -6.64 7.88 -14.65
N ALA A 200 -6.42 7.42 -13.40
CA ALA A 200 -5.16 7.64 -12.69
C ALA A 200 -3.97 7.01 -13.44
N VAL A 201 -4.13 5.78 -13.95
CA VAL A 201 -3.13 5.15 -14.82
C VAL A 201 -2.88 5.97 -16.08
N ALA A 202 -3.94 6.50 -16.71
CA ALA A 202 -3.82 7.31 -17.92
C ALA A 202 -3.08 8.64 -17.67
N GLU A 203 -3.32 9.31 -16.55
CA GLU A 203 -2.69 10.58 -16.17
C GLU A 203 -1.27 10.41 -15.61
N SER A 204 -1.00 9.34 -14.87
CA SER A 204 0.28 9.16 -14.19
C SER A 204 1.44 9.00 -15.16
N ARG A 205 2.57 9.64 -14.85
CA ARG A 205 3.85 9.55 -15.58
C ARG A 205 4.75 8.43 -15.08
N VAL A 206 4.40 7.82 -13.97
CA VAL A 206 5.08 6.66 -13.36
C VAL A 206 4.06 5.56 -13.11
N PRO A 207 4.49 4.29 -12.99
CA PRO A 207 3.58 3.21 -12.65
C PRO A 207 2.81 3.49 -11.36
N VAL A 208 1.51 3.18 -11.35
CA VAL A 208 0.68 3.26 -10.14
C VAL A 208 0.76 1.96 -9.34
N VAL A 209 0.35 2.01 -8.07
CA VAL A 209 0.25 0.84 -7.21
C VAL A 209 -1.15 0.70 -6.64
N ALA A 210 -1.66 -0.52 -6.52
CA ALA A 210 -2.75 -0.87 -5.60
C ALA A 210 -2.12 -1.55 -4.38
N THR A 211 -1.94 -0.81 -3.30
CA THR A 211 -1.16 -1.27 -2.13
C THR A 211 -1.85 -2.37 -1.33
N HIS A 212 -3.20 -2.49 -1.44
CA HIS A 212 -3.98 -3.50 -0.74
C HIS A 212 -5.29 -3.80 -1.47
N SER A 213 -5.23 -4.74 -2.41
CA SER A 213 -6.38 -5.22 -3.22
C SER A 213 -6.21 -6.69 -3.55
N CYS A 214 -7.28 -7.34 -4.02
CA CYS A 214 -7.25 -8.73 -4.48
C CYS A 214 -7.84 -8.85 -5.89
N ALA A 215 -8.08 -10.06 -6.39
CA ALA A 215 -8.63 -10.31 -7.72
C ALA A 215 -10.15 -10.60 -7.68
N THR A 216 -10.93 -9.87 -8.45
CA THR A 216 -12.40 -10.06 -8.58
C THR A 216 -12.76 -11.44 -9.12
N ALA A 217 -11.91 -12.02 -9.97
CA ALA A 217 -12.13 -13.35 -10.53
C ALA A 217 -12.24 -14.45 -9.46
N LEU A 218 -11.59 -14.30 -8.31
CA LEU A 218 -11.66 -15.25 -7.20
C LEU A 218 -12.67 -14.85 -6.13
N CYS A 219 -12.89 -13.54 -5.95
CA CYS A 219 -13.85 -13.01 -5.00
C CYS A 219 -14.46 -11.71 -5.54
N ASP A 220 -15.75 -11.76 -5.93
CA ASP A 220 -16.47 -10.59 -6.42
C ASP A 220 -16.73 -9.60 -5.26
N HIS A 221 -15.82 -8.65 -5.12
CA HIS A 221 -15.86 -7.61 -4.12
C HIS A 221 -15.47 -6.27 -4.77
N PRO A 222 -16.15 -5.13 -4.46
CA PRO A 222 -15.89 -3.84 -5.11
C PRO A 222 -14.46 -3.28 -4.88
N ARG A 223 -13.75 -3.78 -3.86
CA ARG A 223 -12.36 -3.42 -3.57
C ARG A 223 -11.33 -4.24 -4.36
N ASN A 224 -11.77 -5.32 -5.03
CA ASN A 224 -10.91 -6.18 -5.84
C ASN A 224 -10.83 -5.66 -7.28
N LEU A 225 -9.70 -5.95 -7.92
CA LEU A 225 -9.44 -5.54 -9.30
C LEU A 225 -9.96 -6.59 -10.28
N ASP A 226 -10.67 -6.13 -11.31
CA ASP A 226 -11.06 -6.98 -12.42
C ASP A 226 -9.89 -7.27 -13.37
N ASP A 227 -10.10 -8.21 -14.27
CA ASP A 227 -9.09 -8.66 -15.22
C ASP A 227 -8.56 -7.53 -16.11
N PHE A 228 -9.41 -6.58 -16.52
CA PHE A 228 -9.00 -5.45 -17.32
C PHE A 228 -8.13 -4.46 -16.52
N GLN A 229 -8.44 -4.26 -15.25
CA GLN A 229 -7.62 -3.45 -14.35
C GLN A 229 -6.24 -4.10 -14.12
N LEU A 230 -6.20 -5.42 -13.92
CA LEU A 230 -4.95 -6.18 -13.80
C LEU A 230 -4.11 -6.08 -15.08
N ASP A 231 -4.71 -6.31 -16.25
CA ASP A 231 -4.01 -6.16 -17.54
C ASP A 231 -3.48 -4.74 -17.74
N THR A 232 -4.25 -3.72 -17.33
CA THR A 232 -3.83 -2.31 -17.37
C THR A 232 -2.59 -2.06 -16.50
N LEU A 233 -2.51 -2.66 -15.30
CA LEU A 233 -1.30 -2.58 -14.45
C LEU A 233 -0.09 -3.22 -15.15
N ARG A 234 -0.25 -4.41 -15.74
CA ARG A 234 0.82 -5.06 -16.51
C ARG A 234 1.34 -4.13 -17.61
N ASP A 235 0.44 -3.63 -18.45
CA ASP A 235 0.77 -2.87 -19.65
C ASP A 235 1.43 -1.51 -19.34
N THR A 236 1.25 -1.02 -18.11
CA THR A 236 1.82 0.24 -17.62
C THR A 236 2.89 0.07 -16.53
N GLY A 237 3.36 -1.16 -16.30
CA GLY A 237 4.41 -1.44 -15.32
C GLY A 237 3.99 -1.31 -13.86
N GLY A 238 2.68 -1.18 -13.59
CA GLY A 238 2.09 -1.03 -12.25
C GLY A 238 2.18 -2.30 -11.41
N LEU A 239 1.64 -2.23 -10.20
CA LEU A 239 1.72 -3.27 -9.19
C LEU A 239 0.40 -3.39 -8.43
N VAL A 240 -0.05 -4.62 -8.16
CA VAL A 240 -1.06 -4.91 -7.16
C VAL A 240 -0.45 -5.71 -6.03
N GLN A 241 -0.70 -5.33 -4.78
CA GLN A 241 -0.31 -6.09 -3.61
C GLN A 241 -1.53 -6.75 -3.00
N ILE A 242 -1.48 -8.09 -2.95
CA ILE A 242 -2.56 -8.90 -2.41
C ILE A 242 -2.64 -8.66 -0.93
N THR A 243 -3.86 -8.42 -0.44
CA THR A 243 -4.09 -8.08 0.97
C THR A 243 -4.73 -9.20 1.76
N ALA A 244 -4.36 -9.31 3.04
CA ALA A 244 -4.91 -10.30 3.96
C ALA A 244 -6.29 -9.91 4.54
N MET A 245 -7.08 -9.14 3.79
CA MET A 245 -8.44 -8.76 4.15
C MET A 245 -9.42 -9.92 3.86
N PRO A 246 -9.97 -10.62 4.87
CA PRO A 246 -10.72 -11.85 4.66
C PRO A 246 -11.90 -11.75 3.69
N PRO A 247 -12.74 -10.68 3.70
CA PRO A 247 -13.85 -10.56 2.75
C PRO A 247 -13.43 -10.29 1.31
N PHE A 248 -12.15 -9.90 1.06
CA PHE A 248 -11.62 -9.72 -0.30
C PHE A 248 -11.06 -11.02 -0.87
N LEU A 249 -10.64 -11.93 0.01
CA LEU A 249 -10.09 -13.24 -0.37
C LEU A 249 -11.18 -14.26 -0.63
N ARG A 250 -12.28 -14.20 0.10
CA ARG A 250 -13.41 -15.12 -0.05
C ARG A 250 -14.73 -14.45 0.35
N ALA A 251 -15.76 -14.68 -0.44
CA ALA A 251 -17.10 -14.17 -0.13
C ALA A 251 -17.54 -14.57 1.30
N ARG A 252 -17.92 -13.58 2.11
CA ARG A 252 -18.23 -13.74 3.54
C ARG A 252 -17.06 -14.29 4.37
N GLY A 253 -15.82 -14.09 3.88
CA GLY A 253 -14.60 -14.47 4.59
C GLY A 253 -14.49 -13.78 5.95
N ARG A 254 -13.93 -14.51 6.94
CA ARG A 254 -13.66 -14.02 8.29
C ARG A 254 -12.24 -14.42 8.68
N SER A 255 -11.62 -13.67 9.57
CA SER A 255 -10.24 -13.87 10.03
C SER A 255 -9.99 -15.25 10.69
N ASP A 256 -11.05 -15.93 11.14
CA ASP A 256 -10.99 -17.27 11.70
C ASP A 256 -11.27 -18.41 10.70
N THR A 257 -11.61 -18.07 9.44
CA THR A 257 -12.03 -19.04 8.43
C THR A 257 -11.29 -18.94 7.09
N VAL A 258 -10.61 -17.83 6.83
CA VAL A 258 -9.77 -17.60 5.66
C VAL A 258 -8.32 -17.71 6.08
N GLY A 259 -7.49 -18.38 5.30
CA GLY A 259 -6.10 -18.63 5.66
C GLY A 259 -5.10 -18.27 4.58
N VAL A 260 -3.84 -18.54 4.88
CA VAL A 260 -2.70 -18.27 3.97
C VAL A 260 -2.88 -18.94 2.60
N GLY A 261 -3.56 -20.10 2.54
CA GLY A 261 -3.85 -20.79 1.28
C GLY A 261 -4.66 -19.94 0.32
N GLU A 262 -5.79 -19.38 0.78
CA GLU A 262 -6.64 -18.50 -0.05
C GLU A 262 -5.93 -17.19 -0.41
N PHE A 263 -5.08 -16.67 0.48
CA PHE A 263 -4.26 -15.50 0.17
C PHE A 263 -3.32 -15.78 -1.01
N VAL A 264 -2.62 -16.92 -0.98
CA VAL A 264 -1.69 -17.31 -2.06
C VAL A 264 -2.44 -17.71 -3.34
N ASP A 265 -3.70 -18.19 -3.26
CA ASP A 265 -4.52 -18.41 -4.47
C ASP A 265 -4.70 -17.10 -5.26
N HIS A 266 -4.89 -15.95 -4.59
CA HIS A 266 -4.93 -14.65 -5.25
C HIS A 266 -3.57 -14.24 -5.81
N VAL A 267 -2.47 -14.53 -5.12
CA VAL A 267 -1.10 -14.32 -5.64
C VAL A 267 -0.90 -15.13 -6.91
N ASP A 268 -1.21 -16.43 -6.89
CA ASP A 268 -1.09 -17.35 -8.03
C ASP A 268 -1.90 -16.83 -9.24
N TYR A 269 -3.14 -16.40 -9.00
CA TYR A 269 -4.00 -15.88 -10.06
C TYR A 269 -3.40 -14.65 -10.73
N VAL A 270 -2.95 -13.68 -9.93
CA VAL A 270 -2.37 -12.44 -10.44
C VAL A 270 -1.06 -12.71 -11.17
N VAL A 271 -0.17 -13.53 -10.59
CA VAL A 271 1.10 -13.91 -11.22
C VAL A 271 0.88 -14.63 -12.55
N GLN A 272 -0.06 -15.57 -12.62
CA GLN A 272 -0.39 -16.27 -13.86
C GLN A 272 -0.96 -15.34 -14.93
N ARG A 273 -1.74 -14.34 -14.52
CA ARG A 273 -2.38 -13.41 -15.46
C ARG A 273 -1.44 -12.30 -15.96
N ILE A 274 -0.75 -11.63 -15.05
CA ILE A 274 -0.01 -10.41 -15.39
C ILE A 274 1.50 -10.49 -15.12
N GLY A 275 1.97 -11.60 -14.58
CA GLY A 275 3.38 -11.85 -14.32
C GLY A 275 3.84 -11.45 -12.92
N ILE A 276 4.93 -12.09 -12.49
CA ILE A 276 5.51 -11.94 -11.14
C ILE A 276 5.88 -10.50 -10.78
N THR A 277 6.31 -9.70 -11.75
CA THR A 277 6.78 -8.32 -11.56
C THR A 277 5.66 -7.35 -11.22
N HIS A 278 4.40 -7.76 -11.32
CA HIS A 278 3.21 -6.95 -11.10
C HIS A 278 2.38 -7.38 -9.88
N CYS A 279 2.90 -8.31 -9.08
CA CYS A 279 2.27 -8.82 -7.88
C CYS A 279 3.15 -8.58 -6.65
N GLY A 280 2.52 -8.36 -5.48
CA GLY A 280 3.22 -8.24 -4.21
C GLY A 280 2.33 -8.60 -3.03
N ILE A 281 2.80 -8.36 -1.81
CA ILE A 281 2.23 -8.79 -0.54
C ILE A 281 1.88 -7.60 0.33
N SER A 282 0.69 -7.63 0.93
CA SER A 282 0.18 -6.65 1.89
C SER A 282 -0.62 -7.35 2.97
N SER A 283 -0.57 -6.84 4.19
CA SER A 283 -1.39 -7.41 5.26
C SER A 283 -2.70 -6.66 5.47
N ASP A 284 -2.68 -5.36 5.39
CA ASP A 284 -3.73 -4.47 5.92
C ASP A 284 -3.92 -4.67 7.45
N PHE A 285 -2.82 -4.99 8.14
CA PHE A 285 -2.82 -5.19 9.58
C PHE A 285 -3.22 -3.91 10.30
N ASP A 286 -4.00 -4.11 11.36
CA ASP A 286 -4.60 -3.06 12.16
C ASP A 286 -5.64 -2.19 11.42
N GLY A 287 -5.81 -2.34 10.08
CA GLY A 287 -6.87 -1.78 9.26
C GLY A 287 -8.03 -2.76 8.98
N GLY A 288 -7.86 -4.02 9.38
CA GLY A 288 -8.87 -5.07 9.23
C GLY A 288 -8.34 -6.37 8.64
N GLY A 289 -7.13 -6.37 8.14
CA GLY A 289 -6.43 -7.56 7.64
C GLY A 289 -5.98 -8.45 8.79
N ALA A 290 -6.28 -9.72 8.71
CA ALA A 290 -5.73 -10.83 9.48
C ALA A 290 -6.38 -12.13 9.00
N ILE A 291 -5.60 -13.17 8.82
CA ILE A 291 -6.06 -14.49 8.35
C ILE A 291 -5.44 -15.61 9.16
N VAL A 292 -6.00 -16.81 9.06
CA VAL A 292 -5.44 -18.00 9.72
C VAL A 292 -4.03 -18.26 9.19
N GLY A 293 -3.06 -18.29 10.10
CA GLY A 293 -1.64 -18.47 9.77
C GLY A 293 -0.90 -17.17 9.44
N TRP A 294 -1.58 -16.02 9.38
CA TRP A 294 -0.97 -14.70 9.33
C TRP A 294 -1.85 -13.68 10.04
N ARG A 295 -1.84 -13.74 11.37
CA ARG A 295 -2.66 -12.90 12.24
C ARG A 295 -1.96 -11.63 12.69
N HIS A 296 -0.64 -11.64 12.66
CA HIS A 296 0.21 -10.52 13.05
C HIS A 296 1.59 -10.64 12.40
N ALA A 297 2.38 -9.59 12.43
CA ALA A 297 3.69 -9.50 11.78
C ALA A 297 4.66 -10.62 12.19
N GLY A 298 4.54 -11.18 13.40
CA GLY A 298 5.36 -12.30 13.88
C GLY A 298 5.13 -13.63 13.15
N GLU A 299 4.07 -13.73 12.34
CA GLU A 299 3.73 -14.92 11.55
C GLU A 299 4.10 -14.80 10.05
N SER A 300 4.80 -13.73 9.65
CA SER A 300 5.10 -13.42 8.22
C SER A 300 5.84 -14.56 7.50
N GLY A 301 6.66 -15.33 8.21
CA GLY A 301 7.32 -16.52 7.64
C GLY A 301 6.38 -17.57 7.06
N ASN A 302 5.11 -17.62 7.49
CA ASN A 302 4.13 -18.57 6.97
C ASN A 302 3.72 -18.27 5.53
N ILE A 303 3.73 -17.00 5.11
CA ILE A 303 3.52 -16.61 3.70
C ILE A 303 4.66 -17.17 2.84
N THR A 304 5.91 -16.97 3.27
CA THR A 304 7.07 -17.55 2.56
C THR A 304 6.98 -19.08 2.49
N ALA A 305 6.56 -19.74 3.58
CA ALA A 305 6.40 -21.19 3.60
C ALA A 305 5.37 -21.68 2.59
N GLU A 306 4.24 -20.97 2.46
CA GLU A 306 3.21 -21.33 1.48
C GLU A 306 3.69 -21.06 0.03
N LEU A 307 4.39 -19.95 -0.22
CA LEU A 307 4.97 -19.66 -1.53
C LEU A 307 5.97 -20.75 -1.95
N VAL A 308 6.85 -21.19 -1.06
CA VAL A 308 7.76 -22.32 -1.31
C VAL A 308 6.98 -23.61 -1.60
N ARG A 309 5.92 -23.89 -0.85
CA ARG A 309 5.04 -25.05 -1.08
C ARG A 309 4.36 -25.01 -2.46
N ARG A 310 4.06 -23.81 -2.98
CA ARG A 310 3.49 -23.59 -4.33
C ARG A 310 4.53 -23.66 -5.44
N GLY A 311 5.83 -23.73 -5.11
CA GLY A 311 6.91 -23.87 -6.07
C GLY A 311 7.59 -22.58 -6.51
N TYR A 312 7.29 -21.45 -5.85
CA TYR A 312 8.02 -20.21 -6.10
C TYR A 312 9.50 -20.36 -5.71
N ASP A 313 10.38 -19.86 -6.54
CA ASP A 313 11.80 -19.80 -6.25
C ASP A 313 12.21 -18.59 -5.38
N ALA A 314 13.48 -18.54 -4.98
CA ALA A 314 13.96 -17.48 -4.10
C ALA A 314 13.83 -16.07 -4.73
N SER A 315 14.06 -15.95 -6.03
CA SER A 315 13.99 -14.67 -6.73
C SER A 315 12.54 -14.19 -6.90
N GLU A 316 11.62 -15.12 -7.12
CA GLU A 316 10.18 -14.83 -7.19
C GLU A 316 9.64 -14.41 -5.84
N ILE A 317 10.05 -15.08 -4.75
CA ILE A 317 9.67 -14.73 -3.37
C ILE A 317 10.21 -13.35 -2.98
N GLU A 318 11.44 -13.03 -3.36
CA GLU A 318 12.01 -11.69 -3.15
C GLU A 318 11.24 -10.62 -3.93
N ALA A 319 10.87 -10.90 -5.19
CA ALA A 319 10.05 -9.99 -5.99
C ALA A 319 8.70 -9.70 -5.34
N LEU A 320 7.99 -10.74 -4.88
CA LEU A 320 6.68 -10.62 -4.22
C LEU A 320 6.74 -9.87 -2.90
N TRP A 321 7.73 -10.15 -2.03
CA TRP A 321 7.81 -9.52 -0.71
C TRP A 321 8.19 -8.06 -0.77
N GLY A 322 9.20 -7.67 -1.53
CA GLY A 322 9.66 -6.26 -1.49
C GLY A 322 10.22 -5.74 -2.80
N GLY A 323 10.80 -6.62 -3.63
CA GLY A 323 11.51 -6.23 -4.84
C GLY A 323 10.68 -5.41 -5.80
N ASN A 324 9.42 -5.82 -6.04
CA ASN A 324 8.50 -5.12 -6.94
C ASN A 324 8.08 -3.75 -6.40
N PHE A 325 7.81 -3.62 -5.11
CA PHE A 325 7.44 -2.34 -4.51
C PHE A 325 8.61 -1.35 -4.54
N LEU A 326 9.82 -1.81 -4.17
CA LEU A 326 11.03 -0.98 -4.24
C LEU A 326 11.36 -0.56 -5.68
N ARG A 327 11.04 -1.39 -6.68
CA ARG A 327 11.15 -0.99 -8.10
C ARG A 327 10.29 0.23 -8.40
N LEU A 328 9.02 0.24 -7.97
CA LEU A 328 8.13 1.38 -8.19
C LEU A 328 8.62 2.63 -7.45
N MET A 329 9.06 2.49 -6.20
CA MET A 329 9.65 3.61 -5.45
C MET A 329 10.82 4.24 -6.23
N ARG A 330 11.78 3.42 -6.72
CA ARG A 330 12.93 3.92 -7.51
C ARG A 330 12.50 4.64 -8.78
N ILE A 331 11.48 4.14 -9.50
CA ILE A 331 10.97 4.79 -10.71
C ILE A 331 10.39 6.17 -10.37
N ALA A 332 9.58 6.28 -9.32
CA ALA A 332 9.00 7.55 -8.90
C ALA A 332 10.08 8.55 -8.43
N GLU A 333 11.05 8.09 -7.65
CA GLU A 333 12.19 8.89 -7.18
C GLU A 333 13.04 9.41 -8.36
N GLN A 334 13.35 8.56 -9.32
CA GLN A 334 14.12 8.93 -10.52
C GLN A 334 13.37 9.93 -11.38
N HIS A 335 12.05 9.75 -11.54
CA HIS A 335 11.21 10.69 -12.29
C HIS A 335 11.25 12.08 -11.67
N ALA A 336 11.08 12.18 -10.35
CA ALA A 336 11.16 13.44 -9.61
C ALA A 336 12.55 14.09 -9.71
N ALA A 337 13.64 13.31 -9.53
CA ALA A 337 15.01 13.79 -9.57
C ALA A 337 15.42 14.33 -10.95
N ASN A 338 14.87 13.76 -12.03
CA ASN A 338 15.14 14.17 -13.41
C ASN A 338 14.26 15.35 -13.89
N GLY A 339 13.62 16.08 -12.98
CA GLY A 339 12.77 17.21 -13.32
C GLY A 339 11.61 16.86 -14.26
N ASN A 340 11.05 15.65 -14.09
CA ASN A 340 9.95 15.10 -14.91
C ASN A 340 10.31 14.87 -16.41
N ALA A 341 11.60 14.76 -16.73
CA ALA A 341 12.09 14.67 -18.11
C ALA A 341 12.02 13.25 -18.72
N LEU A 342 11.70 12.22 -17.97
CA LEU A 342 11.56 10.86 -18.50
C LEU A 342 10.15 10.68 -19.07
N PRO A 343 9.98 10.52 -20.41
CA PRO A 343 8.72 10.05 -20.93
C PRO A 343 8.57 8.57 -20.54
N PHE A 344 7.67 8.26 -19.64
CA PHE A 344 7.16 6.89 -19.52
C PHE A 344 6.47 6.59 -20.87
N ARG A 345 7.07 5.72 -21.70
CA ARG A 345 6.44 5.31 -22.95
C ARG A 345 5.25 4.42 -22.62
N LYS A 346 4.09 5.02 -22.62
CA LYS A 346 2.83 4.29 -22.78
C LYS A 346 2.79 3.85 -24.24
N GLU A 347 3.01 2.58 -24.55
CA GLU A 347 2.46 2.02 -25.76
C GLU A 347 0.95 2.19 -25.63
N ALA A 348 0.37 2.89 -26.59
CA ALA A 348 -0.95 3.45 -26.48
C ALA A 348 -1.99 2.38 -26.12
N VAL A 349 -2.53 2.45 -24.92
CA VAL A 349 -3.83 1.86 -24.62
C VAL A 349 -4.86 2.83 -25.22
N LEU A 350 -5.21 2.60 -26.47
CA LEU A 350 -6.35 3.26 -27.11
C LEU A 350 -7.61 2.70 -26.45
N PHE A 351 -8.34 3.57 -25.76
CA PHE A 351 -9.70 3.32 -25.27
C PHE A 351 -10.72 3.39 -26.41
#